data_0dad88649bfc43758d9dbfa7a355c00a
#
_entry.id   0dad88649bfc43758d9dbfa7a355c00a
#
_cell.length_a   1.000
_cell.length_b   1.000
_cell.length_c   1.000
_cell.angle_alpha   90.00
_cell.angle_beta   90.00
_cell.angle_gamma   90.00
#
_symmetry.space_group_name_H-M   'P 1'
#
loop_
_entity.id
_entity.type
_entity.pdbx_description
1 polymer ?
#
loop_
_entity_poly.entity_id
_entity_poly.type
_entity_poly.pdbx_seq_one_letter_code
_entity_poly.pdbx_strand_id
1 'polypeptide(L)'
;MLRTLKKFFAFCGEDNRKMFIASIWLGVISAICSAMRIPAAAIVIQALLERNVTMATLWTSLGIIVASLIVTIAINMKATMLQTEAGYRACANKRIEIAEHLRYLPMGWFNDNSLGEVTSVTTNTMENMANVATRVVMVTTRGFLTSGIIAAMMFLFDWRMGLITLAGLLLFFAVNAAMQRGEQALAQRKFNADERLVSKVLEYVQGIAEVKNFDLTHDSATQVHGAVEEARKASFGMEIPSVLYMLAQFVVNKLTGVAVCAAAIVFYFSGTMALTNCLLMLICSFILFEQLDSAGSFSSLFRSIDIGVDKASAILNVEPMDIDGEELTPEREDITLSHVDFSYDSTPILHDVSLTIPQKTTVAIVGPSGSGKTTLCNLMARFWDVQSGSVRLGGRDVREYSYDSLIRNFSFVFQRVYLFSDTIANNIRFGKPDASMEEVQAAAKKARCYDFIMALPDGFDTVIGEGGATLSGGERQRISIARAIMKDAPIIILDEATANVDPENEKELMEAVSELTHDKTVIMIAHRLKTVRNADKIFVVDHGEIVQQGTHDELVAVDGLYRRFVVERKQAAGWKV
;
A
#
# COMPACT_ATOMS: atom_id res chain seq x y z
N MET A 1 -3.35 -24.11 -2.04
CA MET A 1 -1.91 -24.05 -2.19
C MET A 1 -1.44 -23.75 -3.62
N LEU A 2 -1.60 -24.65 -4.60
CA LEU A 2 -1.17 -24.39 -6.00
C LEU A 2 -1.81 -23.13 -6.60
N ARG A 3 -3.08 -22.87 -6.31
CA ARG A 3 -3.78 -21.66 -6.74
C ARG A 3 -3.14 -20.40 -6.13
N THR A 4 -2.86 -20.41 -4.84
CA THR A 4 -2.21 -19.29 -4.12
C THR A 4 -0.79 -19.04 -4.62
N LEU A 5 0.00 -20.10 -4.86
CA LEU A 5 1.32 -19.98 -5.47
C LEU A 5 1.26 -19.38 -6.86
N LYS A 6 0.33 -19.85 -7.70
CA LYS A 6 0.15 -19.32 -9.06
C LYS A 6 -0.22 -17.82 -9.03
N LYS A 7 -1.10 -17.44 -8.11
CA LYS A 7 -1.52 -16.05 -7.89
C LYS A 7 -0.34 -15.20 -7.38
N PHE A 8 0.42 -15.69 -6.40
CA PHE A 8 1.59 -15.02 -5.89
C PHE A 8 2.68 -14.84 -6.96
N PHE A 9 2.96 -15.88 -7.78
CA PHE A 9 3.94 -15.76 -8.86
C PHE A 9 3.48 -14.81 -9.98
N ALA A 10 2.19 -14.70 -10.24
CA ALA A 10 1.65 -13.69 -11.16
C ALA A 10 1.84 -12.28 -10.57
N PHE A 11 1.62 -12.12 -9.27
CA PHE A 11 1.81 -10.86 -8.55
C PHE A 11 3.28 -10.40 -8.54
N CYS A 12 4.25 -11.33 -8.44
CA CYS A 12 5.68 -11.00 -8.33
C CYS A 12 6.30 -10.38 -9.60
N GLY A 13 5.62 -10.44 -10.74
CA GLY A 13 6.19 -10.04 -12.03
C GLY A 13 7.08 -11.12 -12.68
N GLU A 14 7.40 -10.94 -13.95
CA GLU A 14 8.00 -12.01 -14.77
C GLU A 14 9.41 -12.40 -14.33
N ASP A 15 10.27 -11.42 -14.02
CA ASP A 15 11.66 -11.69 -13.64
C ASP A 15 11.77 -12.38 -12.28
N ASN A 16 11.05 -11.90 -11.28
CA ASN A 16 11.01 -12.52 -9.96
C ASN A 16 10.39 -13.93 -10.02
N ARG A 17 9.37 -14.13 -10.86
CA ARG A 17 8.79 -15.45 -11.12
C ARG A 17 9.83 -16.43 -11.70
N LYS A 18 10.69 -15.99 -12.64
CA LYS A 18 11.79 -16.83 -13.19
C LYS A 18 12.75 -17.25 -12.08
N MET A 19 13.09 -16.34 -11.15
CA MET A 19 13.96 -16.65 -10.01
C MET A 19 13.32 -17.68 -9.06
N PHE A 20 12.03 -17.54 -8.74
CA PHE A 20 11.30 -18.53 -7.94
C PHE A 20 11.27 -19.90 -8.62
N ILE A 21 10.97 -19.96 -9.92
CA ILE A 21 10.97 -21.22 -10.69
C ILE A 21 12.36 -21.87 -10.70
N ALA A 22 13.42 -21.08 -10.90
CA ALA A 22 14.79 -21.59 -10.85
C ALA A 22 15.14 -22.17 -9.47
N SER A 23 14.70 -21.50 -8.39
CA SER A 23 14.91 -22.00 -7.03
C SER A 23 14.13 -23.30 -6.75
N ILE A 24 12.93 -23.48 -7.32
CA ILE A 24 12.17 -24.72 -7.22
C ILE A 24 12.91 -25.87 -7.93
N TRP A 25 13.45 -25.63 -9.13
CA TRP A 25 14.26 -26.65 -9.83
C TRP A 25 15.52 -27.01 -9.06
N LEU A 26 16.21 -26.02 -8.45
CA LEU A 26 17.30 -26.29 -7.53
C LEU A 26 16.84 -27.13 -6.32
N GLY A 27 15.63 -26.86 -5.83
CA GLY A 27 14.99 -27.65 -4.77
C GLY A 27 14.76 -29.10 -5.17
N VAL A 28 14.33 -29.38 -6.41
CA VAL A 28 14.20 -30.75 -6.95
C VAL A 28 15.55 -31.46 -6.94
N ILE A 29 16.59 -30.81 -7.45
CA ILE A 29 17.95 -31.38 -7.48
C ILE A 29 18.46 -31.64 -6.05
N SER A 30 18.25 -30.70 -5.14
CA SER A 30 18.58 -30.82 -3.72
C SER A 30 17.87 -32.01 -3.06
N ALA A 31 16.59 -32.21 -3.37
CA ALA A 31 15.80 -33.32 -2.83
C ALA A 31 16.30 -34.67 -3.34
N ILE A 32 16.69 -34.79 -4.62
CA ILE A 32 17.31 -36.00 -5.21
C ILE A 32 18.65 -36.27 -4.51
N CYS A 33 19.49 -35.24 -4.41
CA CYS A 33 20.80 -35.40 -3.71
C CYS A 33 20.63 -35.83 -2.26
N SER A 34 19.66 -35.27 -1.54
CA SER A 34 19.37 -35.64 -0.15
C SER A 34 18.87 -37.08 -0.03
N ALA A 35 18.12 -37.58 -1.02
CA ALA A 35 17.61 -38.95 -1.05
C ALA A 35 18.70 -39.99 -1.28
N MET A 36 19.88 -39.60 -1.81
CA MET A 36 21.06 -40.50 -2.01
C MET A 36 21.60 -41.08 -0.69
N ARG A 37 21.19 -40.53 0.45
CA ARG A 37 21.55 -41.12 1.77
C ARG A 37 20.87 -42.48 2.00
N ILE A 38 19.72 -42.73 1.35
CA ILE A 38 19.00 -43.99 1.46
C ILE A 38 19.79 -45.14 0.78
N PRO A 39 20.22 -45.02 -0.49
CA PRO A 39 21.13 -46.02 -1.10
C PRO A 39 22.42 -46.20 -0.34
N ALA A 40 23.03 -45.13 0.20
CA ALA A 40 24.23 -45.24 1.02
C ALA A 40 24.02 -46.09 2.28
N ALA A 41 22.88 -45.90 2.96
CA ALA A 41 22.48 -46.74 4.09
C ALA A 41 22.22 -48.21 3.65
N ALA A 42 21.61 -48.42 2.47
CA ALA A 42 21.36 -49.73 1.91
C ALA A 42 22.65 -50.55 1.72
N ILE A 43 23.70 -49.93 1.20
CA ILE A 43 25.01 -50.54 0.99
C ILE A 43 25.59 -51.08 2.33
N VAL A 44 25.50 -50.25 3.39
CA VAL A 44 26.03 -50.64 4.71
C VAL A 44 25.18 -51.74 5.33
N ILE A 45 23.86 -51.64 5.28
CA ILE A 45 22.93 -52.64 5.82
C ILE A 45 23.14 -53.98 5.12
N GLN A 46 23.25 -54.00 3.81
CA GLN A 46 23.48 -55.20 3.04
C GLN A 46 24.84 -55.86 3.40
N ALA A 47 25.93 -55.09 3.46
CA ALA A 47 27.23 -55.60 3.83
C ALA A 47 27.26 -56.17 5.26
N LEU A 48 26.54 -55.56 6.19
CA LEU A 48 26.39 -56.05 7.57
C LEU A 48 25.64 -57.41 7.63
N LEU A 49 24.59 -57.54 6.85
CA LEU A 49 23.76 -58.77 6.82
C LEU A 49 24.53 -59.91 6.14
N GLU A 50 25.31 -59.62 5.08
CA GLU A 50 26.16 -60.58 4.37
C GLU A 50 27.45 -60.89 5.15
N ARG A 51 27.67 -60.24 6.31
CA ARG A 51 28.93 -60.31 7.09
C ARG A 51 30.19 -60.03 6.29
N ASN A 52 30.08 -59.22 5.27
CA ASN A 52 31.19 -58.86 4.36
C ASN A 52 31.43 -57.33 4.39
N VAL A 53 31.68 -56.81 5.60
CA VAL A 53 32.01 -55.39 5.78
C VAL A 53 33.48 -55.17 5.48
N THR A 54 33.76 -54.41 4.42
CA THR A 54 35.14 -54.06 4.00
C THR A 54 35.38 -52.57 4.18
N MET A 55 36.66 -52.15 4.23
CA MET A 55 37.01 -50.72 4.20
C MET A 55 36.52 -50.02 2.95
N ALA A 56 36.38 -50.71 1.83
CA ALA A 56 35.80 -50.19 0.59
C ALA A 56 34.31 -49.85 0.78
N THR A 57 33.53 -50.71 1.45
CA THR A 57 32.10 -50.45 1.77
C THR A 57 31.94 -49.22 2.65
N LEU A 58 32.84 -49.06 3.65
CA LEU A 58 32.82 -47.88 4.52
C LEU A 58 33.10 -46.60 3.72
N TRP A 59 34.17 -46.59 2.94
CA TRP A 59 34.58 -45.39 2.19
C TRP A 59 33.56 -45.03 1.07
N THR A 60 32.96 -46.03 0.41
CA THR A 60 31.93 -45.76 -0.61
C THR A 60 30.66 -45.14 0.00
N SER A 61 30.14 -45.69 1.09
CA SER A 61 28.97 -45.16 1.77
C SER A 61 29.24 -43.76 2.36
N LEU A 62 30.38 -43.61 3.07
CA LEU A 62 30.78 -42.32 3.62
C LEU A 62 30.99 -41.27 2.50
N GLY A 63 31.62 -41.65 1.39
CA GLY A 63 31.82 -40.78 0.23
C GLY A 63 30.49 -40.28 -0.36
N ILE A 64 29.50 -41.18 -0.53
CA ILE A 64 28.16 -40.82 -1.02
C ILE A 64 27.48 -39.86 -0.05
N ILE A 65 27.52 -40.12 1.26
CA ILE A 65 26.88 -39.28 2.28
C ILE A 65 27.52 -37.88 2.30
N VAL A 66 28.85 -37.80 2.34
CA VAL A 66 29.59 -36.53 2.39
C VAL A 66 29.39 -35.74 1.11
N ALA A 67 29.50 -36.38 -0.06
CA ALA A 67 29.24 -35.73 -1.35
C ALA A 67 27.78 -35.20 -1.44
N SER A 68 26.81 -36.05 -1.06
CA SER A 68 25.39 -35.66 -0.97
C SER A 68 25.17 -34.46 -0.05
N LEU A 69 25.84 -34.44 1.11
CA LEU A 69 25.71 -33.34 2.08
C LEU A 69 26.28 -32.04 1.52
N ILE A 70 27.50 -32.05 0.97
CA ILE A 70 28.15 -30.86 0.42
C ILE A 70 27.32 -30.28 -0.72
N VAL A 71 26.90 -31.12 -1.67
CA VAL A 71 26.09 -30.69 -2.83
C VAL A 71 24.73 -30.13 -2.37
N THR A 72 24.08 -30.82 -1.43
CA THR A 72 22.80 -30.36 -0.87
C THR A 72 22.94 -29.01 -0.19
N ILE A 73 23.98 -28.76 0.60
CA ILE A 73 24.22 -27.47 1.26
C ILE A 73 24.43 -26.37 0.22
N ALA A 74 25.29 -26.60 -0.77
CA ALA A 74 25.61 -25.62 -1.81
C ALA A 74 24.37 -25.24 -2.63
N ILE A 75 23.55 -26.22 -3.04
CA ILE A 75 22.33 -26.00 -3.80
C ILE A 75 21.29 -25.27 -2.94
N ASN A 76 21.10 -25.68 -1.67
CA ASN A 76 20.14 -25.03 -0.77
C ASN A 76 20.52 -23.58 -0.51
N MET A 77 21.81 -23.28 -0.32
CA MET A 77 22.28 -21.90 -0.15
C MET A 77 21.91 -21.05 -1.38
N LYS A 78 22.19 -21.54 -2.58
CA LYS A 78 21.84 -20.82 -3.81
C LYS A 78 20.34 -20.67 -4.01
N ALA A 79 19.57 -21.74 -3.77
CA ALA A 79 18.10 -21.71 -3.87
C ALA A 79 17.48 -20.71 -2.87
N THR A 80 17.97 -20.72 -1.62
CA THR A 80 17.50 -19.78 -0.59
C THR A 80 17.82 -18.34 -0.97
N MET A 81 19.03 -18.05 -1.45
CA MET A 81 19.41 -16.71 -1.91
C MET A 81 18.49 -16.21 -3.02
N LEU A 82 18.25 -17.04 -4.05
CA LEU A 82 17.34 -16.68 -5.15
C LEU A 82 15.92 -16.41 -4.69
N GLN A 83 15.39 -17.21 -3.76
CA GLN A 83 14.03 -17.00 -3.23
C GLN A 83 13.95 -15.76 -2.38
N THR A 84 14.93 -15.51 -1.53
CA THR A 84 14.98 -14.32 -0.68
C THR A 84 15.04 -13.05 -1.54
N GLU A 85 15.95 -13.02 -2.50
CA GLU A 85 16.08 -11.90 -3.42
C GLU A 85 14.78 -11.66 -4.20
N ALA A 86 14.22 -12.73 -4.79
CA ALA A 86 12.96 -12.62 -5.55
C ALA A 86 11.79 -12.12 -4.70
N GLY A 87 11.67 -12.59 -3.45
CA GLY A 87 10.59 -12.20 -2.55
C GLY A 87 10.65 -10.72 -2.14
N TYR A 88 11.81 -10.29 -1.66
CA TYR A 88 12.00 -8.89 -1.27
C TYR A 88 11.93 -7.94 -2.46
N ARG A 89 12.54 -8.29 -3.60
CA ARG A 89 12.48 -7.48 -4.83
C ARG A 89 11.05 -7.36 -5.35
N ALA A 90 10.27 -8.46 -5.34
CA ALA A 90 8.87 -8.41 -5.76
C ALA A 90 8.04 -7.46 -4.89
N CYS A 91 8.17 -7.52 -3.56
CA CYS A 91 7.46 -6.64 -2.65
C CYS A 91 7.92 -5.18 -2.76
N ALA A 92 9.23 -4.93 -2.95
CA ALA A 92 9.75 -3.59 -3.18
C ALA A 92 9.18 -2.98 -4.48
N ASN A 93 9.21 -3.72 -5.58
CA ASN A 93 8.65 -3.26 -6.85
C ASN A 93 7.14 -2.97 -6.73
N LYS A 94 6.40 -3.80 -6.01
CA LYS A 94 4.96 -3.58 -5.80
C LYS A 94 4.67 -2.37 -4.91
N ARG A 95 5.52 -2.07 -3.92
CA ARG A 95 5.40 -0.81 -3.16
C ARG A 95 5.55 0.41 -4.06
N ILE A 96 6.52 0.39 -4.98
CA ILE A 96 6.72 1.47 -5.95
C ILE A 96 5.51 1.57 -6.88
N GLU A 97 5.06 0.45 -7.44
CA GLU A 97 3.89 0.38 -8.33
C GLU A 97 2.62 0.92 -7.66
N ILE A 98 2.39 0.57 -6.37
CA ILE A 98 1.28 1.13 -5.60
C ILE A 98 1.45 2.64 -5.44
N ALA A 99 2.64 3.11 -5.05
CA ALA A 99 2.89 4.55 -4.86
C ALA A 99 2.69 5.36 -6.15
N GLU A 100 3.13 4.82 -7.29
CA GLU A 100 2.90 5.42 -8.62
C GLU A 100 1.42 5.40 -8.98
N HIS A 101 0.72 4.29 -8.72
CA HIS A 101 -0.72 4.16 -8.99
C HIS A 101 -1.55 5.15 -8.17
N LEU A 102 -1.22 5.33 -6.88
CA LEU A 102 -1.90 6.30 -6.01
C LEU A 102 -1.88 7.73 -6.56
N ARG A 103 -0.85 8.10 -7.31
CA ARG A 103 -0.73 9.43 -7.92
C ARG A 103 -1.86 9.75 -8.90
N TYR A 104 -2.40 8.72 -9.54
CA TYR A 104 -3.41 8.85 -10.60
C TYR A 104 -4.82 8.47 -10.16
N LEU A 105 -5.02 8.14 -8.87
CA LEU A 105 -6.34 7.90 -8.33
C LEU A 105 -7.09 9.20 -8.11
N PRO A 106 -8.44 9.21 -8.30
CA PRO A 106 -9.23 10.39 -7.98
C PRO A 106 -9.15 10.70 -6.49
N MET A 107 -9.13 11.99 -6.14
CA MET A 107 -9.03 12.42 -4.74
C MET A 107 -10.16 11.87 -3.85
N GLY A 108 -11.34 11.59 -4.42
CA GLY A 108 -12.47 10.96 -3.72
C GLY A 108 -12.12 9.58 -3.15
N TRP A 109 -11.28 8.84 -3.83
CA TRP A 109 -10.83 7.54 -3.34
C TRP A 109 -10.13 7.65 -1.98
N PHE A 110 -9.33 8.71 -1.77
CA PHE A 110 -8.63 8.93 -0.50
C PHE A 110 -9.57 9.35 0.64
N ASN A 111 -10.76 9.88 0.35
CA ASN A 111 -11.77 10.22 1.36
C ASN A 111 -12.45 8.95 1.90
N ASP A 112 -12.69 7.95 1.04
CA ASP A 112 -13.37 6.70 1.38
C ASP A 112 -12.43 5.67 2.00
N ASN A 113 -11.17 5.70 1.60
CA ASN A 113 -10.16 4.76 2.09
C ASN A 113 -9.31 5.41 3.16
N SER A 114 -9.34 4.85 4.36
CA SER A 114 -8.53 5.34 5.45
C SER A 114 -7.04 5.33 5.09
N LEU A 115 -6.34 6.41 5.41
CA LEU A 115 -4.88 6.48 5.33
C LEU A 115 -4.22 5.25 6.00
N GLY A 116 -4.87 4.71 7.04
CA GLY A 116 -4.46 3.50 7.73
C GLY A 116 -4.45 2.25 6.84
N GLU A 117 -5.42 2.07 5.93
CA GLU A 117 -5.46 0.91 5.03
C GLU A 117 -4.28 0.95 4.05
N VAL A 118 -4.10 2.06 3.34
CA VAL A 118 -2.99 2.24 2.38
C VAL A 118 -1.64 2.07 3.07
N THR A 119 -1.46 2.70 4.23
CA THR A 119 -0.24 2.59 5.02
C THR A 119 0.00 1.15 5.47
N SER A 120 -1.03 0.45 5.97
CA SER A 120 -0.93 -0.94 6.40
C SER A 120 -0.54 -1.87 5.24
N VAL A 121 -1.11 -1.66 4.05
CA VAL A 121 -0.79 -2.48 2.87
C VAL A 121 0.64 -2.23 2.39
N THR A 122 1.04 -0.98 2.23
CA THR A 122 2.37 -0.63 1.69
C THR A 122 3.52 -0.93 2.67
N THR A 123 3.27 -0.91 3.98
CA THR A 123 4.28 -1.21 5.00
C THR A 123 4.15 -2.64 5.51
N ASN A 124 3.20 -2.91 6.40
CA ASN A 124 3.10 -4.15 7.16
C ASN A 124 2.74 -5.36 6.29
N THR A 125 1.76 -5.21 5.39
CA THR A 125 1.31 -6.32 4.54
C THR A 125 2.41 -6.74 3.58
N MET A 126 3.07 -5.79 2.91
CA MET A 126 4.18 -6.08 2.00
C MET A 126 5.39 -6.65 2.74
N GLU A 127 5.72 -6.15 3.95
CA GLU A 127 6.82 -6.68 4.75
C GLU A 127 6.55 -8.11 5.21
N ASN A 128 5.36 -8.36 5.76
CA ASN A 128 4.95 -9.70 6.15
C ASN A 128 4.93 -10.66 4.96
N MET A 129 4.45 -10.21 3.80
CA MET A 129 4.42 -11.02 2.60
C MET A 129 5.83 -11.36 2.11
N ALA A 130 6.79 -10.43 2.13
CA ALA A 130 8.18 -10.69 1.78
C ALA A 130 8.80 -11.75 2.70
N ASN A 131 8.61 -11.60 4.02
CA ASN A 131 9.15 -12.52 5.02
C ASN A 131 8.51 -13.91 4.98
N VAL A 132 7.16 -13.95 4.92
CA VAL A 132 6.38 -15.19 4.99
C VAL A 132 6.48 -15.95 3.66
N ALA A 133 6.30 -15.27 2.51
CA ALA A 133 6.30 -15.93 1.21
C ALA A 133 7.61 -16.66 0.92
N THR A 134 8.74 -16.02 1.20
CA THR A 134 10.07 -16.61 1.00
C THR A 134 10.22 -17.91 1.80
N ARG A 135 9.88 -17.88 3.10
CA ARG A 135 10.00 -19.05 3.98
C ARG A 135 9.00 -20.15 3.63
N VAL A 136 7.76 -19.79 3.42
CA VAL A 136 6.67 -20.73 3.14
C VAL A 136 6.89 -21.45 1.83
N VAL A 137 7.22 -20.73 0.77
CA VAL A 137 7.52 -21.34 -0.54
C VAL A 137 8.71 -22.31 -0.41
N MET A 138 9.77 -21.90 0.28
CA MET A 138 10.97 -22.72 0.46
C MET A 138 10.67 -24.03 1.23
N VAL A 139 10.14 -23.92 2.44
CA VAL A 139 9.94 -25.07 3.34
C VAL A 139 8.90 -26.03 2.78
N THR A 140 7.77 -25.49 2.29
CA THR A 140 6.69 -26.32 1.79
C THR A 140 7.05 -27.01 0.48
N THR A 141 7.65 -26.29 -0.47
CA THR A 141 8.08 -26.88 -1.76
C THR A 141 9.13 -27.94 -1.53
N ARG A 142 10.15 -27.65 -0.71
CA ARG A 142 11.22 -28.59 -0.38
C ARG A 142 10.68 -29.83 0.36
N GLY A 143 9.82 -29.62 1.37
CA GLY A 143 9.24 -30.72 2.13
C GLY A 143 8.42 -31.65 1.25
N PHE A 144 7.54 -31.12 0.40
CA PHE A 144 6.74 -31.95 -0.51
C PHE A 144 7.57 -32.64 -1.59
N LEU A 145 8.58 -31.97 -2.15
CA LEU A 145 9.47 -32.57 -3.15
C LEU A 145 10.27 -33.73 -2.54
N THR A 146 10.89 -33.51 -1.35
CA THR A 146 11.66 -34.55 -0.67
C THR A 146 10.77 -35.72 -0.29
N SER A 147 9.57 -35.47 0.27
CA SER A 147 8.63 -36.52 0.61
C SER A 147 8.14 -37.28 -0.62
N GLY A 148 7.90 -36.59 -1.73
CA GLY A 148 7.51 -37.22 -3.00
C GLY A 148 8.60 -38.14 -3.57
N ILE A 149 9.86 -37.72 -3.52
CA ILE A 149 10.99 -38.53 -3.98
C ILE A 149 11.17 -39.77 -3.11
N ILE A 150 11.10 -39.61 -1.76
CA ILE A 150 11.22 -40.74 -0.85
C ILE A 150 10.05 -41.73 -1.05
N ALA A 151 8.82 -41.23 -1.21
CA ALA A 151 7.65 -42.06 -1.51
C ALA A 151 7.82 -42.85 -2.84
N ALA A 152 8.35 -42.19 -3.88
CA ALA A 152 8.67 -42.83 -5.14
C ALA A 152 9.75 -43.93 -4.99
N MET A 153 10.78 -43.67 -4.18
CA MET A 153 11.79 -44.67 -3.86
C MET A 153 11.19 -45.88 -3.12
N MET A 154 10.31 -45.62 -2.13
CA MET A 154 9.61 -46.69 -1.42
C MET A 154 8.78 -47.55 -2.38
N PHE A 155 8.14 -46.91 -3.37
CA PHE A 155 7.38 -47.60 -4.41
C PHE A 155 8.25 -48.46 -5.31
N LEU A 156 9.46 -48.02 -5.64
CA LEU A 156 10.45 -48.75 -6.45
C LEU A 156 11.02 -49.96 -5.72
N PHE A 157 11.22 -49.86 -4.40
CA PHE A 157 11.71 -50.97 -3.58
C PHE A 157 10.65 -52.07 -3.37
N ASP A 158 9.40 -51.68 -3.05
CA ASP A 158 8.24 -52.57 -2.92
C ASP A 158 6.96 -51.81 -3.16
N TRP A 159 6.22 -52.18 -4.23
CA TRP A 159 4.99 -51.48 -4.65
C TRP A 159 3.90 -51.49 -3.57
N ARG A 160 3.84 -52.52 -2.72
CA ARG A 160 2.87 -52.65 -1.61
C ARG A 160 3.12 -51.60 -0.55
N MET A 161 4.40 -51.36 -0.24
CA MET A 161 4.80 -50.33 0.70
C MET A 161 4.52 -48.93 0.10
N GLY A 162 4.77 -48.79 -1.19
CA GLY A 162 4.41 -47.56 -1.93
C GLY A 162 2.93 -47.23 -1.87
N LEU A 163 2.04 -48.24 -1.96
CA LEU A 163 0.60 -48.05 -1.85
C LEU A 163 0.17 -47.59 -0.45
N ILE A 164 0.72 -48.16 0.63
CA ILE A 164 0.44 -47.74 2.00
C ILE A 164 0.89 -46.28 2.20
N THR A 165 2.07 -45.95 1.72
CA THR A 165 2.61 -44.57 1.79
C THR A 165 1.74 -43.60 1.01
N LEU A 166 1.30 -43.98 -0.20
CA LEU A 166 0.43 -43.15 -1.04
C LEU A 166 -0.93 -42.90 -0.36
N ALA A 167 -1.51 -43.92 0.27
CA ALA A 167 -2.77 -43.77 1.03
C ALA A 167 -2.59 -42.76 2.19
N GLY A 168 -1.47 -42.84 2.93
CA GLY A 168 -1.14 -41.88 3.98
C GLY A 168 -0.94 -40.45 3.45
N LEU A 169 -0.26 -40.29 2.33
CA LEU A 169 -0.08 -38.99 1.68
C LEU A 169 -1.43 -38.39 1.24
N LEU A 170 -2.31 -39.21 0.64
CA LEU A 170 -3.66 -38.77 0.25
C LEU A 170 -4.47 -38.32 1.45
N LEU A 171 -4.41 -39.06 2.56
CA LEU A 171 -5.09 -38.69 3.81
C LEU A 171 -4.51 -37.39 4.40
N PHE A 172 -3.19 -37.25 4.40
CA PHE A 172 -2.54 -35.98 4.81
C PHE A 172 -3.03 -34.79 3.98
N PHE A 173 -3.06 -34.92 2.65
CA PHE A 173 -3.56 -33.84 1.79
C PHE A 173 -5.05 -33.57 1.96
N ALA A 174 -5.86 -34.58 2.29
CA ALA A 174 -7.28 -34.41 2.60
C ALA A 174 -7.47 -33.57 3.89
N VAL A 175 -6.70 -33.88 4.95
CA VAL A 175 -6.72 -33.09 6.20
C VAL A 175 -6.22 -31.67 5.95
N ASN A 176 -5.15 -31.51 5.15
CA ASN A 176 -4.64 -30.19 4.78
C ASN A 176 -5.68 -29.36 3.99
N ALA A 177 -6.39 -29.99 3.07
CA ALA A 177 -7.46 -29.32 2.32
C ALA A 177 -8.64 -28.92 3.21
N ALA A 178 -9.00 -29.76 4.20
CA ALA A 178 -10.04 -29.43 5.18
C ALA A 178 -9.61 -28.24 6.06
N MET A 179 -8.35 -28.22 6.52
CA MET A 179 -7.76 -27.11 7.26
C MET A 179 -7.87 -25.80 6.47
N GLN A 180 -7.40 -25.78 5.23
CA GLN A 180 -7.42 -24.57 4.40
C GLN A 180 -8.84 -24.01 4.19
N ARG A 181 -9.84 -24.89 4.08
CA ARG A 181 -11.25 -24.46 3.97
C ARG A 181 -11.80 -23.93 5.28
N GLY A 182 -11.53 -24.63 6.39
CA GLY A 182 -12.00 -24.24 7.72
C GLY A 182 -11.42 -22.91 8.20
N GLU A 183 -10.16 -22.65 7.91
CA GLU A 183 -9.46 -21.42 8.33
C GLU A 183 -9.83 -20.18 7.52
N GLN A 184 -10.47 -20.34 6.37
CA GLN A 184 -10.74 -19.21 5.45
C GLN A 184 -11.54 -18.07 6.10
N ALA A 185 -12.66 -18.41 6.77
CA ALA A 185 -13.50 -17.42 7.43
C ALA A 185 -12.86 -16.86 8.71
N LEU A 186 -12.08 -17.69 9.42
CA LEU A 186 -11.39 -17.30 10.64
C LEU A 186 -10.24 -16.32 10.37
N ALA A 187 -9.47 -16.57 9.33
CA ALA A 187 -8.41 -15.68 8.90
C ALA A 187 -8.95 -14.29 8.49
N GLN A 188 -10.09 -14.24 7.80
CA GLN A 188 -10.72 -12.96 7.45
C GLN A 188 -11.19 -12.19 8.69
N ARG A 189 -11.77 -12.90 9.67
CA ARG A 189 -12.19 -12.28 10.96
C ARG A 189 -10.99 -11.71 11.72
N LYS A 190 -9.91 -12.49 11.82
CA LYS A 190 -8.67 -12.02 12.46
C LYS A 190 -8.14 -10.76 11.76
N PHE A 191 -8.08 -10.80 10.44
CA PHE A 191 -7.58 -9.68 9.67
C PHE A 191 -8.40 -8.40 9.90
N ASN A 192 -9.74 -8.50 9.85
CA ASN A 192 -10.62 -7.36 10.10
C ASN A 192 -10.49 -6.83 11.54
N ALA A 193 -10.26 -7.70 12.52
CA ALA A 193 -10.06 -7.31 13.92
C ALA A 193 -8.71 -6.59 14.10
N ASP A 194 -7.65 -7.06 13.44
CA ASP A 194 -6.33 -6.41 13.45
C ASP A 194 -6.40 -5.01 12.79
N GLU A 195 -7.13 -4.87 11.68
CA GLU A 195 -7.37 -3.59 11.00
C GLU A 195 -8.13 -2.59 11.89
N ARG A 196 -9.21 -3.04 12.56
CA ARG A 196 -9.94 -2.21 13.52
C ARG A 196 -9.07 -1.78 14.69
N LEU A 197 -8.22 -2.67 15.19
CA LEU A 197 -7.26 -2.33 16.24
C LEU A 197 -6.32 -1.22 15.80
N VAL A 198 -5.71 -1.33 14.62
CA VAL A 198 -4.84 -0.28 14.07
C VAL A 198 -5.59 1.04 13.93
N SER A 199 -6.80 1.02 13.36
CA SER A 199 -7.64 2.21 13.20
C SER A 199 -7.94 2.88 14.56
N LYS A 200 -8.34 2.09 15.58
CA LYS A 200 -8.66 2.63 16.91
C LYS A 200 -7.44 3.16 17.65
N VAL A 201 -6.28 2.55 17.48
CA VAL A 201 -5.02 3.08 18.04
C VAL A 201 -4.63 4.39 17.35
N LEU A 202 -4.74 4.49 16.03
CA LEU A 202 -4.46 5.73 15.30
C LEU A 202 -5.41 6.85 15.71
N GLU A 203 -6.72 6.58 15.80
CA GLU A 203 -7.74 7.53 16.29
C GLU A 203 -7.38 8.03 17.69
N TYR A 204 -7.02 7.13 18.60
CA TYR A 204 -6.62 7.49 19.97
C TYR A 204 -5.36 8.37 20.01
N VAL A 205 -4.34 8.03 19.21
CA VAL A 205 -3.08 8.79 19.17
C VAL A 205 -3.29 10.15 18.52
N GLN A 206 -4.05 10.24 17.43
CA GLN A 206 -4.37 11.52 16.77
C GLN A 206 -5.22 12.42 17.65
N GLY A 207 -6.16 11.84 18.40
CA GLY A 207 -7.04 12.55 19.34
C GLY A 207 -6.46 12.71 20.75
N ILE A 208 -5.19 12.41 21.02
CA ILE A 208 -4.64 12.36 22.40
C ILE A 208 -4.73 13.70 23.14
N ALA A 209 -4.68 14.82 22.41
CA ALA A 209 -4.85 16.14 22.98
C ALA A 209 -6.26 16.32 23.56
N GLU A 210 -7.28 15.90 22.81
CA GLU A 210 -8.68 15.94 23.23
C GLU A 210 -8.94 14.97 24.38
N VAL A 211 -8.38 13.76 24.31
CA VAL A 211 -8.48 12.77 25.39
C VAL A 211 -7.93 13.33 26.70
N LYS A 212 -6.80 14.02 26.65
CA LYS A 212 -6.19 14.66 27.83
C LYS A 212 -6.98 15.89 28.31
N ASN A 213 -7.48 16.70 27.37
CA ASN A 213 -8.19 17.95 27.70
C ASN A 213 -9.55 17.69 28.36
N PHE A 214 -10.27 16.67 27.89
CA PHE A 214 -11.60 16.33 28.39
C PHE A 214 -11.63 15.17 29.38
N ASP A 215 -10.47 14.69 29.84
CA ASP A 215 -10.31 13.53 30.73
C ASP A 215 -11.05 12.27 30.26
N LEU A 216 -11.08 12.07 28.94
CA LEU A 216 -11.70 10.92 28.29
C LEU A 216 -10.84 9.65 28.40
N THR A 217 -9.89 9.64 29.32
CA THR A 217 -8.93 8.53 29.52
C THR A 217 -9.64 7.19 29.75
N HIS A 218 -10.77 7.21 30.44
CA HIS A 218 -11.53 5.97 30.73
C HIS A 218 -12.30 5.47 29.51
N ASP A 219 -13.04 6.31 28.81
CA ASP A 219 -13.89 5.93 27.68
C ASP A 219 -13.07 5.62 26.41
N SER A 220 -12.09 6.45 26.08
CA SER A 220 -11.22 6.22 24.92
C SER A 220 -10.31 5.01 25.11
N ALA A 221 -9.78 4.81 26.33
CA ALA A 221 -9.05 3.60 26.67
C ALA A 221 -9.94 2.36 26.57
N THR A 222 -11.22 2.46 26.94
CA THR A 222 -12.19 1.35 26.84
C THR A 222 -12.40 0.92 25.39
N GLN A 223 -12.45 1.86 24.43
CA GLN A 223 -12.57 1.54 23.00
C GLN A 223 -11.32 0.82 22.46
N VAL A 224 -10.12 1.30 22.81
CA VAL A 224 -8.87 0.64 22.44
C VAL A 224 -8.78 -0.75 23.09
N HIS A 225 -9.11 -0.88 24.38
CA HIS A 225 -9.15 -2.16 25.07
C HIS A 225 -10.16 -3.13 24.42
N GLY A 226 -11.32 -2.62 24.00
CA GLY A 226 -12.32 -3.39 23.27
C GLY A 226 -11.77 -3.95 21.95
N ALA A 227 -11.05 -3.12 21.17
CA ALA A 227 -10.43 -3.54 19.93
C ALA A 227 -9.29 -4.55 20.16
N VAL A 228 -8.47 -4.36 21.19
CA VAL A 228 -7.44 -5.33 21.61
C VAL A 228 -8.06 -6.68 21.96
N GLU A 229 -9.14 -6.66 22.73
CA GLU A 229 -9.83 -7.90 23.15
C GLU A 229 -10.51 -8.59 21.96
N GLU A 230 -11.07 -7.85 21.01
CA GLU A 230 -11.62 -8.39 19.75
C GLU A 230 -10.51 -9.05 18.93
N ALA A 231 -9.37 -8.37 18.74
CA ALA A 231 -8.21 -8.90 18.01
C ALA A 231 -7.64 -10.15 18.72
N ARG A 232 -7.57 -10.14 20.06
CA ARG A 232 -7.17 -11.30 20.86
C ARG A 232 -8.12 -12.49 20.63
N LYS A 233 -9.44 -12.28 20.74
CA LYS A 233 -10.45 -13.32 20.52
C LYS A 233 -10.40 -13.87 19.11
N ALA A 234 -10.24 -13.01 18.11
CA ALA A 234 -10.14 -13.41 16.71
C ALA A 234 -8.86 -14.24 16.46
N SER A 235 -7.73 -13.84 17.06
CA SER A 235 -6.47 -14.59 16.99
C SER A 235 -6.58 -15.97 17.62
N PHE A 236 -7.10 -16.07 18.85
CA PHE A 236 -7.34 -17.37 19.49
C PHE A 236 -8.35 -18.22 18.71
N GLY A 237 -9.41 -17.60 18.18
CA GLY A 237 -10.41 -18.28 17.35
C GLY A 237 -9.82 -18.87 16.07
N MET A 238 -8.72 -18.36 15.56
CA MET A 238 -7.97 -18.91 14.42
C MET A 238 -6.95 -19.95 14.87
N GLU A 239 -6.16 -19.67 15.91
CA GLU A 239 -5.05 -20.53 16.35
C GLU A 239 -5.52 -21.89 16.89
N ILE A 240 -6.59 -21.95 17.68
CA ILE A 240 -7.08 -23.20 18.25
C ILE A 240 -7.47 -24.23 17.18
N PRO A 241 -8.31 -23.91 16.17
CA PRO A 241 -8.57 -24.82 15.05
C PRO A 241 -7.31 -25.20 14.26
N SER A 242 -6.39 -24.25 14.02
CA SER A 242 -5.13 -24.52 13.33
C SER A 242 -4.31 -25.58 14.06
N VAL A 243 -4.17 -25.46 15.38
CA VAL A 243 -3.47 -26.46 16.22
C VAL A 243 -4.16 -27.84 16.14
N LEU A 244 -5.48 -27.90 16.15
CA LEU A 244 -6.22 -29.16 16.02
C LEU A 244 -5.99 -29.83 14.65
N TYR A 245 -5.98 -29.06 13.57
CA TYR A 245 -5.66 -29.60 12.25
C TYR A 245 -4.21 -30.06 12.15
N MET A 246 -3.25 -29.30 12.71
CA MET A 246 -1.84 -29.72 12.78
C MET A 246 -1.68 -31.01 13.58
N LEU A 247 -2.39 -31.14 14.70
CA LEU A 247 -2.41 -32.37 15.48
C LEU A 247 -2.98 -33.53 14.65
N ALA A 248 -4.08 -33.32 13.93
CA ALA A 248 -4.65 -34.33 13.05
C ALA A 248 -3.68 -34.78 11.96
N GLN A 249 -2.97 -33.83 11.31
CA GLN A 249 -1.91 -34.13 10.33
C GLN A 249 -0.79 -34.94 10.96
N PHE A 250 -0.31 -34.55 12.15
CA PHE A 250 0.73 -35.28 12.89
C PHE A 250 0.28 -36.71 13.21
N VAL A 251 -0.94 -36.90 13.72
CA VAL A 251 -1.49 -38.22 14.02
C VAL A 251 -1.58 -39.07 12.74
N VAL A 252 -2.08 -38.54 11.64
CA VAL A 252 -2.14 -39.23 10.34
C VAL A 252 -0.76 -39.68 9.90
N ASN A 253 0.25 -38.81 9.97
CA ASN A 253 1.61 -39.11 9.59
C ASN A 253 2.24 -40.20 10.47
N LYS A 254 2.07 -40.11 11.81
CA LYS A 254 2.59 -41.11 12.73
C LYS A 254 1.90 -42.47 12.59
N LEU A 255 0.56 -42.50 12.42
CA LEU A 255 -0.17 -43.75 12.17
C LEU A 255 0.23 -44.37 10.83
N THR A 256 0.41 -43.58 9.79
CA THR A 256 0.91 -44.09 8.50
C THR A 256 2.33 -44.64 8.64
N GLY A 257 3.23 -43.95 9.37
CA GLY A 257 4.57 -44.45 9.67
C GLY A 257 4.53 -45.80 10.39
N VAL A 258 3.69 -45.90 11.41
CA VAL A 258 3.49 -47.19 12.14
C VAL A 258 2.94 -48.28 11.22
N ALA A 259 1.98 -47.95 10.35
CA ALA A 259 1.41 -48.92 9.39
C ALA A 259 2.48 -49.39 8.38
N VAL A 260 3.33 -48.48 7.87
CA VAL A 260 4.48 -48.83 7.01
C VAL A 260 5.44 -49.77 7.74
N CYS A 261 5.82 -49.45 8.99
CA CYS A 261 6.72 -50.29 9.80
C CYS A 261 6.13 -51.66 10.06
N ALA A 262 4.86 -51.72 10.52
CA ALA A 262 4.16 -52.99 10.79
C ALA A 262 4.06 -53.85 9.52
N ALA A 263 3.65 -53.28 8.39
CA ALA A 263 3.56 -53.97 7.13
C ALA A 263 4.93 -54.51 6.66
N ALA A 264 6.00 -53.73 6.78
CA ALA A 264 7.36 -54.18 6.43
C ALA A 264 7.79 -55.39 7.27
N ILE A 265 7.51 -55.39 8.58
CA ILE A 265 7.79 -56.48 9.50
C ILE A 265 6.97 -57.72 9.14
N VAL A 266 5.67 -57.57 8.89
CA VAL A 266 4.79 -58.66 8.49
C VAL A 266 5.24 -59.28 7.16
N PHE A 267 5.59 -58.49 6.17
CA PHE A 267 6.08 -59.01 4.88
C PHE A 267 7.45 -59.68 4.99
N TYR A 268 8.31 -59.25 5.92
CA TYR A 268 9.52 -59.94 6.23
C TYR A 268 9.28 -61.32 6.83
N PHE A 269 8.43 -61.43 7.89
CA PHE A 269 8.12 -62.70 8.51
C PHE A 269 7.35 -63.68 7.60
N SER A 270 6.59 -63.15 6.64
CA SER A 270 5.91 -63.96 5.62
C SER A 270 6.89 -64.46 4.52
N GLY A 271 8.16 -64.09 4.57
CA GLY A 271 9.19 -64.47 3.58
C GLY A 271 9.03 -63.75 2.22
N THR A 272 8.17 -62.73 2.13
CA THR A 272 7.88 -62.00 0.89
C THR A 272 8.74 -60.75 0.72
N MET A 273 9.53 -60.36 1.75
CA MET A 273 10.41 -59.17 1.73
C MET A 273 11.77 -59.56 2.33
N ALA A 274 12.85 -59.12 1.70
CA ALA A 274 14.20 -59.28 2.23
C ALA A 274 14.42 -58.38 3.46
N LEU A 275 15.25 -58.81 4.42
CA LEU A 275 15.55 -58.06 5.63
C LEU A 275 16.15 -56.68 5.33
N THR A 276 17.00 -56.59 4.31
CA THR A 276 17.57 -55.29 3.83
C THR A 276 16.43 -54.30 3.50
N ASN A 277 15.44 -54.73 2.69
CA ASN A 277 14.33 -53.88 2.29
C ASN A 277 13.45 -53.53 3.48
N CYS A 278 13.21 -54.44 4.40
CA CYS A 278 12.46 -54.18 5.65
C CYS A 278 13.13 -53.05 6.45
N LEU A 279 14.44 -53.15 6.72
CA LEU A 279 15.19 -52.11 7.44
C LEU A 279 15.17 -50.76 6.73
N LEU A 280 15.32 -50.78 5.38
CA LEU A 280 15.21 -49.54 4.58
C LEU A 280 13.84 -48.90 4.68
N MET A 281 12.73 -49.66 4.66
CA MET A 281 11.39 -49.15 4.80
C MET A 281 11.16 -48.47 6.16
N LEU A 282 11.72 -49.05 7.25
CA LEU A 282 11.71 -48.43 8.56
C LEU A 282 12.39 -47.08 8.54
N ILE A 283 13.58 -46.96 7.99
CA ILE A 283 14.35 -45.70 7.89
C ILE A 283 13.61 -44.68 7.02
N CYS A 284 13.12 -45.10 5.84
CA CYS A 284 12.40 -44.22 4.91
C CYS A 284 11.14 -43.65 5.54
N SER A 285 10.40 -44.45 6.33
CA SER A 285 9.16 -43.98 6.98
C SER A 285 9.42 -42.81 7.94
N PHE A 286 10.48 -42.87 8.75
CA PHE A 286 10.82 -41.77 9.66
C PHE A 286 11.21 -40.50 8.92
N ILE A 287 12.06 -40.59 7.88
CA ILE A 287 12.53 -39.42 7.13
C ILE A 287 11.40 -38.76 6.34
N LEU A 288 10.53 -39.55 5.72
CA LEU A 288 9.43 -39.05 4.88
C LEU A 288 8.45 -38.23 5.71
N PHE A 289 8.01 -38.77 6.82
CA PHE A 289 6.96 -38.14 7.64
C PHE A 289 7.47 -36.91 8.42
N GLU A 290 8.75 -36.84 8.79
CA GLU A 290 9.36 -35.66 9.38
C GLU A 290 9.34 -34.46 8.40
N GLN A 291 9.70 -34.71 7.13
CA GLN A 291 9.67 -33.67 6.10
C GLN A 291 8.24 -33.20 5.79
N LEU A 292 7.29 -34.12 5.83
CA LEU A 292 5.88 -33.82 5.59
C LEU A 292 5.26 -33.02 6.74
N ASP A 293 5.59 -33.32 7.99
CA ASP A 293 5.18 -32.56 9.17
C ASP A 293 5.66 -31.12 9.10
N SER A 294 6.94 -30.92 8.73
CA SER A 294 7.49 -29.57 8.52
C SER A 294 6.75 -28.80 7.42
N ALA A 295 6.49 -29.42 6.27
CA ALA A 295 5.76 -28.79 5.17
C ALA A 295 4.31 -28.45 5.55
N GLY A 296 3.64 -29.33 6.30
CA GLY A 296 2.28 -29.15 6.79
C GLY A 296 2.14 -27.94 7.70
N SER A 297 3.07 -27.79 8.65
CA SER A 297 3.09 -26.69 9.63
C SER A 297 3.16 -25.30 8.97
N PHE A 298 3.83 -25.18 7.83
CA PHE A 298 3.92 -23.92 7.08
C PHE A 298 2.76 -23.71 6.11
N SER A 299 1.91 -24.71 5.87
CA SER A 299 0.85 -24.60 4.86
C SER A 299 -0.26 -23.63 5.27
N SER A 300 -0.50 -23.39 6.55
CA SER A 300 -1.43 -22.38 7.07
C SER A 300 -1.02 -20.96 6.66
N LEU A 301 0.27 -20.68 6.56
CA LEU A 301 0.82 -19.37 6.21
C LEU A 301 0.57 -18.98 4.74
N PHE A 302 0.23 -19.93 3.86
CA PHE A 302 -0.19 -19.59 2.48
C PHE A 302 -1.39 -18.65 2.46
N ARG A 303 -2.22 -18.69 3.49
CA ARG A 303 -3.39 -17.83 3.61
C ARG A 303 -3.01 -16.35 3.78
N SER A 304 -1.98 -16.06 4.59
CA SER A 304 -1.48 -14.69 4.75
C SER A 304 -0.97 -14.11 3.45
N ILE A 305 -0.32 -14.95 2.61
CA ILE A 305 0.13 -14.54 1.27
C ILE A 305 -1.06 -14.22 0.38
N ASP A 306 -2.11 -15.07 0.38
CA ASP A 306 -3.30 -14.91 -0.45
C ASP A 306 -4.03 -13.60 -0.11
N ILE A 307 -4.24 -13.33 1.18
CA ILE A 307 -4.85 -12.08 1.67
C ILE A 307 -3.99 -10.86 1.33
N GLY A 308 -2.67 -10.96 1.50
CA GLY A 308 -1.75 -9.87 1.18
C GLY A 308 -1.78 -9.49 -0.31
N VAL A 309 -1.79 -10.51 -1.20
CA VAL A 309 -1.92 -10.31 -2.65
C VAL A 309 -3.29 -9.70 -2.99
N ASP A 310 -4.38 -10.16 -2.36
CA ASP A 310 -5.73 -9.62 -2.62
C ASP A 310 -5.82 -8.13 -2.24
N LYS A 311 -5.30 -7.76 -1.08
CA LYS A 311 -5.32 -6.36 -0.63
C LYS A 311 -4.48 -5.45 -1.51
N ALA A 312 -3.26 -5.84 -1.83
CA ALA A 312 -2.43 -5.05 -2.74
C ALA A 312 -3.05 -4.93 -4.14
N SER A 313 -3.65 -6.04 -4.63
CA SER A 313 -4.34 -6.04 -5.91
C SER A 313 -5.62 -5.20 -5.87
N ALA A 314 -6.32 -5.12 -4.73
CA ALA A 314 -7.49 -4.28 -4.59
C ALA A 314 -7.16 -2.80 -4.82
N ILE A 315 -6.03 -2.33 -4.27
CA ILE A 315 -5.55 -0.96 -4.52
C ILE A 315 -5.17 -0.77 -5.99
N LEU A 316 -4.40 -1.70 -6.57
CA LEU A 316 -3.92 -1.61 -7.95
C LEU A 316 -5.02 -1.77 -9.01
N ASN A 317 -6.15 -2.38 -8.65
CA ASN A 317 -7.30 -2.57 -9.54
C ASN A 317 -8.31 -1.40 -9.47
N VAL A 318 -8.10 -0.44 -8.59
CA VAL A 318 -8.90 0.80 -8.63
C VAL A 318 -8.60 1.48 -9.96
N GLU A 319 -9.63 1.84 -10.69
CA GLU A 319 -9.49 2.48 -11.99
C GLU A 319 -8.84 3.86 -11.80
N PRO A 320 -7.65 4.11 -12.37
CA PRO A 320 -7.04 5.42 -12.31
C PRO A 320 -7.87 6.41 -13.13
N MET A 321 -7.73 7.69 -12.83
CA MET A 321 -8.21 8.73 -13.74
C MET A 321 -7.53 8.53 -15.09
N ASP A 322 -8.23 8.87 -16.17
CA ASP A 322 -7.71 8.72 -17.54
C ASP A 322 -6.36 9.46 -17.67
N ILE A 323 -5.28 8.68 -17.63
CA ILE A 323 -3.91 9.19 -17.76
C ILE A 323 -3.41 9.14 -19.20
N ASP A 324 -4.14 8.44 -20.08
CA ASP A 324 -3.76 8.19 -21.48
C ASP A 324 -4.26 9.29 -22.42
N GLY A 325 -4.73 10.41 -21.89
CA GLY A 325 -5.06 11.60 -22.66
C GLY A 325 -3.84 12.14 -23.42
N GLU A 326 -4.06 13.01 -24.39
CA GLU A 326 -3.00 13.60 -25.20
C GLU A 326 -2.13 14.57 -24.37
N GLU A 327 -0.82 14.59 -24.62
CA GLU A 327 0.05 15.61 -24.05
C GLU A 327 -0.20 16.95 -24.77
N LEU A 328 -1.10 17.75 -24.20
CA LEU A 328 -1.58 18.99 -24.79
C LEU A 328 -1.05 20.20 -24.02
N THR A 329 -0.75 21.26 -24.73
CA THR A 329 -0.52 22.59 -24.18
C THR A 329 -1.65 23.50 -24.68
N PRO A 330 -2.44 24.13 -23.77
CA PRO A 330 -3.52 25.00 -24.21
C PRO A 330 -2.98 26.26 -24.89
N GLU A 331 -3.62 26.68 -25.98
CA GLU A 331 -3.27 27.94 -26.66
C GLU A 331 -3.75 29.17 -25.85
N ARG A 332 -4.78 28.96 -25.01
CA ARG A 332 -5.36 29.96 -24.12
C ARG A 332 -5.68 29.30 -22.77
N GLU A 333 -5.55 30.06 -21.69
CA GLU A 333 -5.80 29.58 -20.33
C GLU A 333 -7.19 29.98 -19.80
N ASP A 334 -8.19 30.13 -20.68
CA ASP A 334 -9.58 30.32 -20.27
C ASP A 334 -10.20 29.01 -19.79
N ILE A 335 -10.97 29.09 -18.71
CA ILE A 335 -11.68 27.95 -18.13
C ILE A 335 -13.18 28.14 -18.33
N THR A 336 -13.85 27.12 -18.85
CA THR A 336 -15.30 27.13 -19.03
C THR A 336 -15.92 25.89 -18.43
N LEU A 337 -16.91 26.07 -17.56
CA LEU A 337 -17.78 25.02 -17.08
C LEU A 337 -19.14 25.16 -17.76
N SER A 338 -19.72 24.05 -18.20
CA SER A 338 -21.00 24.02 -18.90
C SER A 338 -21.88 22.93 -18.34
N HIS A 339 -23.00 23.32 -17.69
CA HIS A 339 -24.02 22.44 -17.14
C HIS A 339 -23.43 21.33 -16.25
N VAL A 340 -22.56 21.71 -15.32
CA VAL A 340 -21.82 20.77 -14.45
C VAL A 340 -22.67 20.37 -13.26
N ASP A 341 -22.94 19.06 -13.15
CA ASP A 341 -23.43 18.43 -11.92
C ASP A 341 -22.35 17.59 -11.29
N PHE A 342 -22.29 17.61 -9.96
CA PHE A 342 -21.31 16.82 -9.22
C PHE A 342 -21.81 16.41 -7.84
N SER A 343 -21.52 15.16 -7.46
CA SER A 343 -21.82 14.57 -6.16
C SER A 343 -20.60 13.86 -5.61
N TYR A 344 -20.34 14.00 -4.31
CA TYR A 344 -19.50 13.05 -3.60
C TYR A 344 -20.39 11.86 -3.22
N ASP A 345 -20.10 10.70 -3.76
CA ASP A 345 -20.92 9.48 -3.61
C ASP A 345 -22.40 9.73 -3.95
N SER A 346 -23.29 9.65 -2.97
CA SER A 346 -24.72 9.91 -3.10
C SER A 346 -25.14 11.33 -2.70
N THR A 347 -24.20 12.18 -2.27
CA THR A 347 -24.51 13.53 -1.78
C THR A 347 -24.28 14.57 -2.86
N PRO A 348 -25.34 15.15 -3.46
CA PRO A 348 -25.21 16.19 -4.48
C PRO A 348 -24.56 17.46 -3.90
N ILE A 349 -23.60 18.02 -4.63
CA ILE A 349 -22.86 19.22 -4.20
C ILE A 349 -22.98 20.36 -5.20
N LEU A 350 -22.94 20.09 -6.51
CA LEU A 350 -23.10 21.10 -7.55
C LEU A 350 -24.26 20.73 -8.47
N HIS A 351 -25.02 21.74 -8.89
CA HIS A 351 -26.23 21.60 -9.71
C HIS A 351 -26.18 22.60 -10.87
N ASP A 352 -26.16 22.10 -12.10
CA ASP A 352 -26.22 22.88 -13.35
C ASP A 352 -25.29 24.11 -13.38
N VAL A 353 -24.04 23.94 -12.88
CA VAL A 353 -23.10 25.05 -12.78
C VAL A 353 -22.51 25.37 -14.14
N SER A 354 -22.72 26.64 -14.57
CA SER A 354 -22.14 27.17 -15.81
C SER A 354 -21.43 28.49 -15.54
N LEU A 355 -20.13 28.58 -15.90
CA LEU A 355 -19.33 29.79 -15.76
C LEU A 355 -18.20 29.84 -16.78
N THR A 356 -17.65 31.05 -17.01
CA THR A 356 -16.46 31.26 -17.82
C THR A 356 -15.50 32.18 -17.07
N ILE A 357 -14.23 31.76 -17.01
CA ILE A 357 -13.11 32.52 -16.45
C ILE A 357 -12.17 32.85 -17.59
N PRO A 358 -12.09 34.09 -18.05
CA PRO A 358 -11.16 34.49 -19.10
C PRO A 358 -9.69 34.39 -18.61
N GLN A 359 -8.77 34.14 -19.53
CA GLN A 359 -7.35 34.18 -19.21
C GLN A 359 -6.92 35.53 -18.64
N LYS A 360 -5.94 35.52 -17.71
CA LYS A 360 -5.36 36.73 -17.09
C LYS A 360 -6.39 37.59 -16.34
N THR A 361 -7.45 36.99 -15.82
CA THR A 361 -8.41 37.67 -14.97
C THR A 361 -8.35 37.11 -13.55
N THR A 362 -8.69 37.97 -12.61
CA THR A 362 -8.84 37.58 -11.20
C THR A 362 -10.31 37.35 -10.88
N VAL A 363 -10.65 36.11 -10.53
CA VAL A 363 -12.02 35.72 -10.20
C VAL A 363 -12.13 35.34 -8.73
N ALA A 364 -13.14 35.85 -8.05
CA ALA A 364 -13.47 35.46 -6.68
C ALA A 364 -14.70 34.56 -6.65
N ILE A 365 -14.63 33.44 -5.92
CA ILE A 365 -15.73 32.55 -5.62
C ILE A 365 -16.12 32.76 -4.15
N VAL A 366 -17.35 33.19 -3.90
CA VAL A 366 -17.86 33.52 -2.57
C VAL A 366 -19.16 32.77 -2.29
N GLY A 367 -19.50 32.59 -1.02
CA GLY A 367 -20.73 31.92 -0.60
C GLY A 367 -20.62 31.32 0.81
N PRO A 368 -21.71 30.80 1.36
CA PRO A 368 -21.71 30.14 2.68
C PRO A 368 -20.74 28.93 2.74
N SER A 369 -20.40 28.51 3.96
CA SER A 369 -19.67 27.27 4.15
C SER A 369 -20.50 26.09 3.64
N GLY A 370 -19.86 25.15 2.94
CA GLY A 370 -20.54 23.99 2.36
C GLY A 370 -21.30 24.26 1.05
N SER A 371 -21.24 25.47 0.46
CA SER A 371 -21.92 25.77 -0.81
C SER A 371 -21.28 25.15 -2.08
N GLY A 372 -20.14 24.46 -1.98
CA GLY A 372 -19.48 23.80 -3.12
C GLY A 372 -18.29 24.56 -3.72
N LYS A 373 -17.79 25.65 -3.11
CA LYS A 373 -16.69 26.49 -3.65
C LYS A 373 -15.39 25.72 -3.89
N THR A 374 -14.92 24.99 -2.88
CA THR A 374 -13.69 24.18 -2.98
C THR A 374 -13.87 23.03 -3.97
N THR A 375 -15.05 22.41 -3.98
CA THR A 375 -15.41 21.39 -4.98
C THR A 375 -15.32 21.93 -6.39
N LEU A 376 -15.85 23.13 -6.62
CA LEU A 376 -15.80 23.77 -7.93
C LEU A 376 -14.36 24.01 -8.41
N CYS A 377 -13.47 24.50 -7.54
CA CYS A 377 -12.06 24.67 -7.85
C CYS A 377 -11.34 23.34 -8.13
N ASN A 378 -11.68 22.30 -7.36
CA ASN A 378 -11.10 20.98 -7.54
C ASN A 378 -11.50 20.35 -8.89
N LEU A 379 -12.73 20.56 -9.34
CA LEU A 379 -13.19 20.08 -10.64
C LEU A 379 -12.49 20.81 -11.80
N MET A 380 -12.18 22.10 -11.68
CA MET A 380 -11.43 22.83 -12.69
C MET A 380 -10.04 22.23 -12.94
N ALA A 381 -9.40 21.71 -11.90
CA ALA A 381 -8.10 21.03 -12.01
C ALA A 381 -8.21 19.51 -12.17
N ARG A 382 -9.43 19.02 -12.37
CA ARG A 382 -9.68 17.58 -12.54
C ARG A 382 -9.16 16.70 -11.39
N PHE A 383 -9.35 17.14 -10.13
CA PHE A 383 -9.15 16.25 -8.99
C PHE A 383 -10.27 15.21 -8.88
N TRP A 384 -11.40 15.45 -9.54
CA TRP A 384 -12.51 14.56 -9.82
C TRP A 384 -13.05 14.82 -11.22
N ASP A 385 -13.57 13.79 -11.85
CA ASP A 385 -14.33 13.95 -13.08
C ASP A 385 -15.79 14.36 -12.78
N VAL A 386 -16.38 15.20 -13.61
CA VAL A 386 -17.77 15.61 -13.49
C VAL A 386 -18.72 14.47 -13.90
N GLN A 387 -19.87 14.36 -13.23
CA GLN A 387 -20.87 13.33 -13.56
C GLN A 387 -21.70 13.72 -14.78
N SER A 388 -22.01 15.02 -14.93
CA SER A 388 -22.62 15.55 -16.15
C SER A 388 -22.02 16.90 -16.50
N GLY A 389 -22.22 17.36 -17.73
CA GLY A 389 -21.64 18.58 -18.24
C GLY A 389 -20.18 18.42 -18.68
N SER A 390 -19.47 19.54 -18.78
CA SER A 390 -18.07 19.56 -19.17
C SER A 390 -17.29 20.69 -18.49
N VAL A 391 -16.02 20.42 -18.20
CA VAL A 391 -15.01 21.40 -17.79
C VAL A 391 -13.99 21.51 -18.92
N ARG A 392 -13.72 22.72 -19.38
CA ARG A 392 -12.83 22.97 -20.51
C ARG A 392 -11.73 23.93 -20.15
N LEU A 393 -10.51 23.62 -20.59
CA LEU A 393 -9.35 24.51 -20.56
C LEU A 393 -8.95 24.86 -21.99
N GLY A 394 -8.92 26.15 -22.34
CA GLY A 394 -8.60 26.59 -23.70
C GLY A 394 -9.55 26.03 -24.77
N GLY A 395 -10.82 25.84 -24.42
CA GLY A 395 -11.85 25.30 -25.29
C GLY A 395 -11.89 23.77 -25.43
N ARG A 396 -10.89 23.04 -24.93
CA ARG A 396 -10.84 21.57 -24.90
C ARG A 396 -11.29 21.01 -23.56
N ASP A 397 -11.96 19.85 -23.55
CA ASP A 397 -12.36 19.19 -22.32
C ASP A 397 -11.11 18.76 -21.53
N VAL A 398 -11.13 18.95 -20.20
CA VAL A 398 -9.99 18.59 -19.35
C VAL A 398 -9.68 17.10 -19.37
N ARG A 399 -10.62 16.25 -19.79
CA ARG A 399 -10.46 14.81 -19.97
C ARG A 399 -9.65 14.42 -21.21
N GLU A 400 -9.50 15.33 -22.18
CA GLU A 400 -8.67 15.11 -23.38
C GLU A 400 -7.18 15.27 -23.10
N TYR A 401 -6.83 16.01 -22.04
CA TYR A 401 -5.45 16.21 -21.60
C TYR A 401 -4.94 14.96 -20.86
N SER A 402 -3.67 14.59 -21.05
CA SER A 402 -3.01 13.73 -20.07
C SER A 402 -2.98 14.45 -18.72
N TYR A 403 -3.12 13.68 -17.61
CA TYR A 403 -3.20 14.28 -16.28
C TYR A 403 -2.01 15.21 -15.98
N ASP A 404 -0.80 14.76 -16.32
CA ASP A 404 0.42 15.55 -16.11
C ASP A 404 0.44 16.84 -16.95
N SER A 405 -0.05 16.81 -18.20
CA SER A 405 -0.11 18.01 -19.03
C SER A 405 -1.16 19.01 -18.55
N LEU A 406 -2.27 18.52 -18.02
CA LEU A 406 -3.31 19.36 -17.41
C LEU A 406 -2.79 20.06 -16.15
N ILE A 407 -2.26 19.28 -15.18
CA ILE A 407 -1.81 19.79 -13.88
C ILE A 407 -0.64 20.77 -13.99
N ARG A 408 0.17 20.71 -15.04
CA ARG A 408 1.21 21.74 -15.31
C ARG A 408 0.63 23.15 -15.44
N ASN A 409 -0.63 23.29 -15.86
CA ASN A 409 -1.28 24.59 -16.04
C ASN A 409 -1.85 25.16 -14.74
N PHE A 410 -1.92 24.40 -13.65
CA PHE A 410 -2.51 24.82 -12.37
C PHE A 410 -1.47 24.87 -11.27
N SER A 411 -1.54 25.89 -10.43
CA SER A 411 -0.85 25.96 -9.14
C SER A 411 -1.86 26.20 -8.04
N PHE A 412 -1.76 25.41 -6.97
CA PHE A 412 -2.64 25.50 -5.80
C PHE A 412 -1.90 26.07 -4.60
N VAL A 413 -2.55 26.99 -3.91
CA VAL A 413 -2.18 27.37 -2.54
C VAL A 413 -3.37 27.00 -1.66
N PHE A 414 -3.23 25.86 -0.96
CA PHE A 414 -4.29 25.30 -0.12
C PHE A 414 -4.44 26.06 1.20
N GLN A 415 -5.63 26.01 1.78
CA GLN A 415 -5.92 26.54 3.11
C GLN A 415 -5.06 25.89 4.21
N ARG A 416 -4.92 24.55 4.16
CA ARG A 416 -4.03 23.78 5.02
C ARG A 416 -2.77 23.41 4.25
N VAL A 417 -1.68 24.10 4.56
CA VAL A 417 -0.38 23.82 3.94
C VAL A 417 0.24 22.59 4.56
N TYR A 418 0.56 21.61 3.72
CA TYR A 418 1.38 20.47 4.10
C TYR A 418 2.81 20.65 3.63
N LEU A 419 3.76 20.51 4.57
CA LEU A 419 5.19 20.50 4.29
C LEU A 419 5.74 19.11 4.59
N PHE A 420 6.57 18.62 3.69
CA PHE A 420 7.19 17.31 3.84
C PHE A 420 8.36 17.38 4.82
N SER A 421 8.64 16.27 5.53
CA SER A 421 9.80 16.14 6.40
C SER A 421 11.09 16.08 5.57
N ASP A 422 11.56 17.27 5.16
CA ASP A 422 12.72 17.49 4.32
C ASP A 422 13.24 18.91 4.55
N THR A 423 14.32 19.31 3.87
CA THR A 423 14.84 20.68 3.95
C THR A 423 13.83 21.69 3.39
N ILE A 424 13.94 22.95 3.82
CA ILE A 424 13.14 24.04 3.27
C ILE A 424 13.41 24.18 1.77
N ALA A 425 14.68 24.09 1.35
CA ALA A 425 15.04 24.13 -0.07
C ALA A 425 14.30 23.07 -0.90
N ASN A 426 14.28 21.82 -0.44
CA ASN A 426 13.59 20.73 -1.14
C ASN A 426 12.08 20.94 -1.12
N ASN A 427 11.51 21.41 -0.01
CA ASN A 427 10.10 21.78 0.04
C ASN A 427 9.70 22.84 -1.00
N ILE A 428 10.55 23.82 -1.30
CA ILE A 428 10.32 24.81 -2.36
C ILE A 428 10.50 24.19 -3.76
N ARG A 429 11.51 23.30 -3.92
CA ARG A 429 11.78 22.59 -5.18
C ARG A 429 10.66 21.67 -5.65
N PHE A 430 9.69 21.32 -4.82
CA PHE A 430 8.51 20.59 -5.29
C PHE A 430 7.80 21.25 -6.47
N GLY A 431 7.90 22.59 -6.62
CA GLY A 431 7.39 23.27 -7.78
C GLY A 431 8.18 23.02 -9.07
N LYS A 432 9.50 22.79 -8.94
CA LYS A 432 10.44 22.52 -10.04
C LYS A 432 11.62 21.70 -9.49
N PRO A 433 11.59 20.34 -9.56
CA PRO A 433 12.58 19.47 -8.91
C PRO A 433 14.04 19.75 -9.27
N ASP A 434 14.31 20.15 -10.52
CA ASP A 434 15.67 20.42 -11.03
C ASP A 434 16.13 21.87 -10.81
N ALA A 435 15.41 22.66 -10.01
CA ALA A 435 15.74 24.07 -9.77
C ALA A 435 17.09 24.21 -9.04
N SER A 436 17.88 25.17 -9.48
CA SER A 436 19.12 25.55 -8.80
C SER A 436 18.83 26.23 -7.45
N MET A 437 19.86 26.36 -6.60
CA MET A 437 19.71 27.06 -5.31
C MET A 437 19.40 28.55 -5.51
N GLU A 438 19.95 29.16 -6.56
CA GLU A 438 19.69 30.56 -6.93
C GLU A 438 18.21 30.75 -7.29
N GLU A 439 17.62 29.84 -8.07
CA GLU A 439 16.19 29.85 -8.40
C GLU A 439 15.32 29.69 -7.13
N VAL A 440 15.69 28.77 -6.22
CA VAL A 440 15.01 28.56 -4.93
C VAL A 440 15.04 29.84 -4.09
N GLN A 441 16.20 30.48 -3.98
CA GLN A 441 16.35 31.73 -3.24
C GLN A 441 15.56 32.88 -3.89
N ALA A 442 15.54 32.94 -5.22
CA ALA A 442 14.74 33.93 -5.94
C ALA A 442 13.25 33.77 -5.69
N ALA A 443 12.73 32.52 -5.73
CA ALA A 443 11.35 32.22 -5.39
C ALA A 443 11.03 32.56 -3.92
N ALA A 444 11.94 32.25 -2.99
CA ALA A 444 11.79 32.59 -1.59
C ALA A 444 11.74 34.11 -1.32
N LYS A 445 12.54 34.91 -2.05
CA LYS A 445 12.48 36.38 -1.97
C LYS A 445 11.15 36.91 -2.46
N LYS A 446 10.65 36.42 -3.60
CA LYS A 446 9.33 36.79 -4.13
C LYS A 446 8.20 36.42 -3.18
N ALA A 447 8.30 35.24 -2.55
CA ALA A 447 7.33 34.76 -1.55
C ALA A 447 7.51 35.39 -0.14
N ARG A 448 8.40 36.37 0.04
CA ARG A 448 8.67 36.99 1.34
C ARG A 448 9.05 35.99 2.44
N CYS A 449 9.70 34.88 2.09
CA CYS A 449 10.15 33.88 3.06
C CYS A 449 11.67 33.79 3.21
N TYR A 450 12.43 34.51 2.38
CA TYR A 450 13.90 34.46 2.40
C TYR A 450 14.49 34.89 3.75
N ASP A 451 14.04 36.00 4.31
CA ASP A 451 14.63 36.59 5.50
C ASP A 451 14.43 35.71 6.75
N PHE A 452 13.22 35.16 6.94
CA PHE A 452 13.01 34.25 8.07
C PHE A 452 13.76 32.92 7.87
N ILE A 453 13.89 32.42 6.64
CA ILE A 453 14.67 31.21 6.36
C ILE A 453 16.14 31.44 6.73
N MET A 454 16.72 32.56 6.34
CA MET A 454 18.10 32.90 6.65
C MET A 454 18.35 33.20 8.14
N ALA A 455 17.31 33.48 8.90
CA ALA A 455 17.39 33.63 10.36
C ALA A 455 17.42 32.27 11.10
N LEU A 456 17.11 31.17 10.43
CA LEU A 456 17.21 29.83 11.00
C LEU A 456 18.69 29.38 11.03
N PRO A 457 19.08 28.54 12.01
CA PRO A 457 20.48 28.11 12.16
C PRO A 457 21.10 27.51 10.89
N ASP A 458 20.34 26.69 10.16
CA ASP A 458 20.79 25.99 8.95
C ASP A 458 20.21 26.61 7.67
N GLY A 459 19.53 27.78 7.76
CA GLY A 459 18.97 28.46 6.59
C GLY A 459 18.06 27.56 5.75
N PHE A 460 18.34 27.49 4.45
CA PHE A 460 17.59 26.64 3.51
C PHE A 460 17.77 25.13 3.71
N ASP A 461 18.81 24.71 4.40
CA ASP A 461 19.07 23.31 4.72
C ASP A 461 18.37 22.87 6.04
N THR A 462 17.67 23.79 6.70
CA THR A 462 16.85 23.47 7.85
C THR A 462 15.83 22.41 7.52
N VAL A 463 15.88 21.27 8.22
CA VAL A 463 14.92 20.17 8.08
C VAL A 463 13.64 20.52 8.84
N ILE A 464 12.54 20.49 8.12
CA ILE A 464 11.20 20.75 8.67
C ILE A 464 10.65 19.43 9.20
N GLY A 465 10.09 19.42 10.41
CA GLY A 465 9.33 18.28 10.92
C GLY A 465 8.04 18.02 10.10
N GLU A 466 7.45 16.85 10.29
CA GLU A 466 6.23 16.43 9.59
C GLU A 466 5.12 17.48 9.71
N GLY A 467 4.50 17.80 8.59
CA GLY A 467 3.44 18.82 8.49
C GLY A 467 3.92 20.24 8.78
N GLY A 468 5.21 20.51 8.91
CA GLY A 468 5.75 21.84 9.22
C GLY A 468 5.61 22.24 10.68
N ALA A 469 5.63 21.27 11.60
CA ALA A 469 5.34 21.47 13.03
C ALA A 469 6.20 22.54 13.73
N THR A 470 7.37 22.87 13.18
CA THR A 470 8.32 23.86 13.73
C THR A 470 8.10 25.28 13.22
N LEU A 471 7.21 25.48 12.24
CA LEU A 471 6.96 26.77 11.59
C LEU A 471 5.60 27.35 11.99
N SER A 472 5.51 28.67 12.03
CA SER A 472 4.23 29.38 12.20
C SER A 472 3.30 29.16 10.98
N GLY A 473 2.01 29.41 11.15
CA GLY A 473 1.05 29.31 10.04
C GLY A 473 1.42 30.18 8.84
N GLY A 474 1.86 31.42 9.09
CA GLY A 474 2.25 32.36 8.03
C GLY A 474 3.53 31.95 7.31
N GLU A 475 4.51 31.39 8.01
CA GLU A 475 5.76 30.87 7.42
C GLU A 475 5.45 29.67 6.50
N ARG A 476 4.63 28.71 6.97
CA ARG A 476 4.19 27.59 6.12
C ARG A 476 3.50 28.08 4.85
N GLN A 477 2.61 29.07 4.99
CA GLN A 477 1.88 29.62 3.87
C GLN A 477 2.82 30.29 2.84
N ARG A 478 3.82 31.07 3.29
CA ARG A 478 4.82 31.68 2.40
C ARG A 478 5.69 30.65 1.69
N ILE A 479 6.04 29.54 2.33
CA ILE A 479 6.75 28.44 1.66
C ILE A 479 5.85 27.79 0.59
N SER A 480 4.55 27.62 0.86
CA SER A 480 3.58 27.14 -0.14
C SER A 480 3.48 28.08 -1.35
N ILE A 481 3.48 29.39 -1.10
CA ILE A 481 3.53 30.40 -2.19
C ILE A 481 4.85 30.31 -2.96
N ALA A 482 5.99 30.10 -2.29
CA ALA A 482 7.28 29.88 -2.95
C ALA A 482 7.26 28.67 -3.88
N ARG A 483 6.60 27.56 -3.47
CA ARG A 483 6.34 26.40 -4.34
C ARG A 483 5.54 26.77 -5.59
N ALA A 484 4.48 27.54 -5.40
CA ALA A 484 3.62 27.98 -6.51
C ALA A 484 4.35 28.92 -7.47
N ILE A 485 5.17 29.85 -6.96
CA ILE A 485 6.05 30.73 -7.76
C ILE A 485 7.08 29.90 -8.52
N MET A 486 7.69 28.90 -7.88
CA MET A 486 8.67 28.02 -8.50
C MET A 486 8.05 27.19 -9.65
N LYS A 487 6.82 26.75 -9.50
CA LYS A 487 6.08 26.00 -10.54
C LYS A 487 5.74 26.88 -11.75
N ASP A 488 5.50 28.15 -11.52
CA ASP A 488 5.19 29.18 -12.53
C ASP A 488 4.02 28.82 -13.46
N ALA A 489 2.99 28.15 -12.94
CA ALA A 489 1.81 27.78 -13.71
C ALA A 489 0.99 29.04 -14.12
N PRO A 490 0.32 29.02 -15.29
CA PRO A 490 -0.47 30.17 -15.78
C PRO A 490 -1.79 30.39 -15.00
N ILE A 491 -2.29 29.37 -14.33
CA ILE A 491 -3.55 29.42 -13.56
C ILE A 491 -3.23 29.16 -12.08
N ILE A 492 -3.64 30.10 -11.23
CA ILE A 492 -3.42 30.02 -9.79
C ILE A 492 -4.77 29.84 -9.08
N ILE A 493 -4.88 28.82 -8.26
CA ILE A 493 -6.04 28.59 -7.39
C ILE A 493 -5.62 28.85 -5.94
N LEU A 494 -6.28 29.83 -5.31
CA LEU A 494 -6.03 30.24 -3.92
C LEU A 494 -7.24 29.83 -3.06
N ASP A 495 -7.06 28.83 -2.19
CA ASP A 495 -8.10 28.43 -1.23
C ASP A 495 -7.79 29.04 0.14
N GLU A 496 -8.50 30.14 0.49
CA GLU A 496 -8.37 30.84 1.76
C GLU A 496 -6.91 31.14 2.20
N ALA A 497 -6.05 31.41 1.26
CA ALA A 497 -4.58 31.54 1.49
C ALA A 497 -4.18 32.54 2.59
N THR A 498 -5.10 33.38 3.06
CA THR A 498 -4.85 34.43 4.09
C THR A 498 -5.63 34.17 5.40
N ALA A 499 -6.34 33.04 5.55
CA ALA A 499 -7.04 32.71 6.78
C ALA A 499 -6.05 32.33 7.89
N ASN A 500 -6.33 32.73 9.14
CA ASN A 500 -5.55 32.35 10.33
C ASN A 500 -4.07 32.83 10.36
N VAL A 501 -3.78 33.97 9.75
CA VAL A 501 -2.44 34.58 9.80
C VAL A 501 -2.49 35.84 10.69
N ASP A 502 -1.48 35.98 11.55
CA ASP A 502 -1.34 37.13 12.42
C ASP A 502 -1.23 38.43 11.63
N PRO A 503 -1.76 39.56 12.15
CA PRO A 503 -1.76 40.85 11.43
C PRO A 503 -0.36 41.31 10.97
N GLU A 504 0.69 40.99 11.70
CA GLU A 504 2.08 41.33 11.33
C GLU A 504 2.55 40.57 10.09
N ASN A 505 2.17 39.31 9.94
CA ASN A 505 2.49 38.45 8.80
C ASN A 505 1.54 38.67 7.61
N GLU A 506 0.36 39.34 7.81
CA GLU A 506 -0.63 39.53 6.75
C GLU A 506 -0.09 40.38 5.60
N LYS A 507 0.67 41.43 5.91
CA LYS A 507 1.26 42.33 4.89
C LYS A 507 2.23 41.58 3.97
N GLU A 508 3.19 40.87 4.55
CA GLU A 508 4.16 40.08 3.76
C GLU A 508 3.49 39.00 2.94
N LEU A 509 2.47 38.33 3.51
CA LEU A 509 1.70 37.33 2.79
C LEU A 509 0.93 37.92 1.62
N MET A 510 0.32 39.09 1.77
CA MET A 510 -0.38 39.77 0.67
C MET A 510 0.57 40.24 -0.43
N GLU A 511 1.79 40.69 -0.08
CA GLU A 511 2.82 41.03 -1.05
C GLU A 511 3.28 39.77 -1.81
N ALA A 512 3.45 38.63 -1.15
CA ALA A 512 3.79 37.36 -1.77
C ALA A 512 2.67 36.85 -2.72
N VAL A 513 1.41 36.98 -2.31
CA VAL A 513 0.26 36.66 -3.17
C VAL A 513 0.21 37.58 -4.38
N SER A 514 0.43 38.88 -4.21
CA SER A 514 0.47 39.83 -5.33
C SER A 514 1.54 39.49 -6.36
N GLU A 515 2.73 39.07 -5.90
CA GLU A 515 3.80 38.64 -6.77
C GLU A 515 3.47 37.34 -7.52
N LEU A 516 2.84 36.37 -6.82
CA LEU A 516 2.41 35.09 -7.40
C LEU A 516 1.35 35.30 -8.49
N THR A 517 0.44 36.25 -8.31
CA THR A 517 -0.75 36.43 -9.16
C THR A 517 -0.52 37.38 -10.33
N HIS A 518 0.64 38.01 -10.43
CA HIS A 518 0.99 38.96 -11.51
C HIS A 518 0.95 38.27 -12.88
N ASP A 519 0.18 38.82 -13.83
CA ASP A 519 -0.02 38.29 -15.18
C ASP A 519 -0.58 36.86 -15.28
N LYS A 520 -1.25 36.38 -14.27
CA LYS A 520 -1.83 35.02 -14.19
C LYS A 520 -3.36 35.05 -14.22
N THR A 521 -3.95 33.92 -14.57
CA THR A 521 -5.38 33.68 -14.31
C THR A 521 -5.54 33.25 -12.86
N VAL A 522 -6.31 34.01 -12.08
CA VAL A 522 -6.41 33.80 -10.63
C VAL A 522 -7.84 33.42 -10.24
N ILE A 523 -7.97 32.29 -9.56
CA ILE A 523 -9.24 31.83 -8.98
C ILE A 523 -9.07 31.80 -7.48
N MET A 524 -9.83 32.60 -6.76
CA MET A 524 -9.71 32.66 -5.31
C MET A 524 -11.02 32.32 -4.62
N ILE A 525 -10.94 31.40 -3.67
CA ILE A 525 -12.01 31.20 -2.68
C ILE A 525 -11.76 32.22 -1.58
N ALA A 526 -12.62 33.22 -1.50
CA ALA A 526 -12.36 34.37 -0.66
C ALA A 526 -13.35 34.50 0.49
N HIS A 527 -12.79 34.61 1.68
CA HIS A 527 -13.52 34.95 2.90
C HIS A 527 -13.24 36.39 3.38
N ARG A 528 -12.31 37.11 2.73
CA ARG A 528 -11.97 38.51 3.10
C ARG A 528 -12.45 39.48 2.06
N LEU A 529 -13.19 40.52 2.53
CA LEU A 529 -13.82 41.53 1.66
C LEU A 529 -12.80 42.32 0.81
N LYS A 530 -11.60 42.58 1.36
CA LYS A 530 -10.53 43.30 0.66
C LYS A 530 -10.09 42.59 -0.60
N THR A 531 -9.98 41.27 -0.55
CA THR A 531 -9.51 40.45 -1.66
C THR A 531 -10.60 40.31 -2.75
N VAL A 532 -11.86 40.16 -2.32
CA VAL A 532 -13.02 40.05 -3.24
C VAL A 532 -13.28 41.32 -4.01
N ARG A 533 -13.09 42.49 -3.37
CA ARG A 533 -13.43 43.80 -3.95
C ARG A 533 -12.66 44.12 -5.25
N ASN A 534 -11.43 43.62 -5.34
CA ASN A 534 -10.56 43.92 -6.46
C ASN A 534 -10.62 42.84 -7.57
N ALA A 535 -11.50 41.84 -7.44
CA ALA A 535 -11.66 40.81 -8.46
C ALA A 535 -12.39 41.38 -9.69
N ASP A 536 -11.92 40.98 -10.88
CA ASP A 536 -12.55 41.37 -12.16
C ASP A 536 -13.96 40.79 -12.27
N LYS A 537 -14.19 39.60 -11.67
CA LYS A 537 -15.49 38.95 -11.62
C LYS A 537 -15.68 38.17 -10.32
N ILE A 538 -16.87 38.20 -9.81
CA ILE A 538 -17.26 37.47 -8.60
C ILE A 538 -18.39 36.50 -8.96
N PHE A 539 -18.23 35.22 -8.56
CA PHE A 539 -19.28 34.22 -8.61
C PHE A 539 -19.78 33.94 -7.19
N VAL A 540 -21.08 34.05 -6.97
CA VAL A 540 -21.71 33.75 -5.69
C VAL A 540 -22.34 32.36 -5.77
N VAL A 541 -21.82 31.44 -5.00
CA VAL A 541 -22.25 30.04 -4.96
C VAL A 541 -23.12 29.84 -3.71
N ASP A 542 -24.31 29.32 -3.89
CA ASP A 542 -25.20 28.93 -2.81
C ASP A 542 -25.91 27.62 -3.17
N HIS A 543 -26.00 26.71 -2.22
CA HIS A 543 -26.61 25.38 -2.41
C HIS A 543 -26.17 24.65 -3.72
N GLY A 544 -24.94 24.81 -4.12
CA GLY A 544 -24.37 24.15 -5.32
C GLY A 544 -24.68 24.85 -6.64
N GLU A 545 -25.31 26.01 -6.64
CA GLU A 545 -25.63 26.78 -7.83
C GLU A 545 -24.95 28.15 -7.84
N ILE A 546 -24.72 28.72 -9.03
CA ILE A 546 -24.29 30.13 -9.16
C ILE A 546 -25.53 31.03 -9.13
N VAL A 547 -25.79 31.63 -7.96
CA VAL A 547 -26.98 32.47 -7.75
C VAL A 547 -26.77 33.91 -8.19
N GLN A 548 -25.53 34.41 -8.19
CA GLN A 548 -25.22 35.78 -8.66
C GLN A 548 -23.83 35.79 -9.30
N GLN A 549 -23.59 36.66 -10.29
CA GLN A 549 -22.29 36.92 -10.87
C GLN A 549 -22.19 38.37 -11.33
N GLY A 550 -20.99 38.96 -11.21
CA GLY A 550 -20.73 40.35 -11.61
C GLY A 550 -19.51 40.93 -10.92
N THR A 551 -19.29 42.22 -11.04
CA THR A 551 -18.27 42.97 -10.29
C THR A 551 -18.74 43.29 -8.87
N HIS A 552 -17.83 43.75 -8.00
CA HIS A 552 -18.17 44.17 -6.65
C HIS A 552 -19.31 45.23 -6.63
N ASP A 553 -19.16 46.27 -7.46
CA ASP A 553 -20.07 47.39 -7.46
C ASP A 553 -21.46 47.00 -7.99
N GLU A 554 -21.50 46.16 -9.04
CA GLU A 554 -22.77 45.61 -9.56
C GLU A 554 -23.53 44.77 -8.52
N LEU A 555 -22.80 43.86 -7.84
CA LEU A 555 -23.40 42.92 -6.89
C LEU A 555 -23.82 43.59 -5.56
N VAL A 556 -23.14 44.67 -5.14
CA VAL A 556 -23.55 45.45 -3.96
C VAL A 556 -24.79 46.33 -4.26
N ALA A 557 -24.97 46.77 -5.51
CA ALA A 557 -26.12 47.59 -5.91
C ALA A 557 -27.43 46.80 -5.94
N VAL A 558 -27.35 45.48 -6.16
CA VAL A 558 -28.52 44.58 -6.23
C VAL A 558 -28.78 43.91 -4.88
N ASP A 559 -30.03 43.81 -4.48
CA ASP A 559 -30.37 43.04 -3.26
C ASP A 559 -30.18 41.56 -3.51
N GLY A 560 -29.37 40.92 -2.63
CA GLY A 560 -29.01 39.52 -2.82
C GLY A 560 -28.01 39.02 -1.76
N LEU A 561 -27.58 37.79 -1.94
CA LEU A 561 -26.68 37.09 -1.00
C LEU A 561 -25.35 37.84 -0.83
N TYR A 562 -24.79 38.35 -1.93
CA TYR A 562 -23.51 39.08 -1.90
C TYR A 562 -23.59 40.37 -1.07
N ARG A 563 -24.67 41.16 -1.27
CA ARG A 563 -24.87 42.39 -0.50
C ARG A 563 -25.04 42.09 0.99
N ARG A 564 -25.80 41.08 1.35
CA ARG A 564 -25.93 40.62 2.76
C ARG A 564 -24.55 40.23 3.33
N PHE A 565 -23.77 39.45 2.62
CA PHE A 565 -22.41 39.08 2.99
C PHE A 565 -21.50 40.29 3.24
N VAL A 566 -21.57 41.32 2.38
CA VAL A 566 -20.76 42.56 2.52
C VAL A 566 -21.22 43.36 3.74
N VAL A 567 -22.52 43.48 3.97
CA VAL A 567 -23.10 44.23 5.12
C VAL A 567 -22.76 43.57 6.44
N GLU A 568 -22.97 42.26 6.57
CA GLU A 568 -22.65 41.49 7.78
C GLU A 568 -21.17 41.58 8.14
N ARG A 569 -20.28 41.50 7.15
CA ARG A 569 -18.86 41.63 7.40
C ARG A 569 -18.40 43.05 7.74
N LYS A 570 -19.05 44.08 7.20
CA LYS A 570 -18.80 45.46 7.61
C LYS A 570 -19.23 45.66 9.07
N GLN A 571 -20.37 45.10 9.45
CA GLN A 571 -20.84 45.14 10.84
C GLN A 571 -19.86 44.40 11.78
N ALA A 572 -19.42 43.19 11.43
CA ALA A 572 -18.47 42.44 12.21
C ALA A 572 -17.09 43.13 12.34
N ALA A 573 -16.62 43.84 11.31
CA ALA A 573 -15.41 44.64 11.35
C ALA A 573 -15.54 45.91 12.20
N GLY A 574 -16.74 46.49 12.32
CA GLY A 574 -17.06 47.64 13.18
C GLY A 574 -17.13 47.30 14.70
N TRP A 575 -17.14 46.02 15.05
CA TRP A 575 -17.13 45.53 16.44
C TRP A 575 -15.71 45.33 17.01
N LYS A 576 -14.67 45.78 16.33
CA LYS A 576 -13.34 45.89 16.94
C LYS A 576 -13.32 47.12 17.86
N VAL A 577 -13.57 46.88 19.12
CA VAL A 577 -13.28 47.80 20.25
C VAL A 577 -11.78 47.88 20.43
#